data_da013c4ce2103774512fc01cc80d19b6
#
_entry.id   da013c4ce2103774512fc01cc80d19b6
#
_cell.length_a   1.000
_cell.length_b   1.000
_cell.length_c   1.000
_cell.angle_alpha   90.00
_cell.angle_beta   90.00
_cell.angle_gamma   90.00
#
_symmetry.space_group_name_H-M   'P 1'
#
loop_
_entity.id
_entity.type
_entity.pdbx_description
1 polymer ?
#
loop_
_entity_poly.entity_id
_entity_poly.type
_entity_poly.pdbx_seq_one_letter_code
_entity_poly.pdbx_strand_id
1 'polypeptide(L)'
;DQRERGDEWRTITHVAITHFHIDHHADVPTLVFAWKYGFLPPRSAPVTIIGPVGTVALLERLAAAYGAWLTDPGFPLSAQEITPADTFQLPGGVRLTCHAVPHTPESVAYSMERGGRRIVYTGDTGPSDALAAWAHGCDLLVCECSLPAAMAIPEHLTPEQCGELAGAATPRHLALTHFYPPVEDVDIRALVGARYTGPVTLATDGWYFDLEDE
;
A
#
# COMPACT_ATOMS: atom_id res chain seq x y z
N ASP A 1 1.20 18.45 15.59
CA ASP A 1 0.43 18.06 16.77
C ASP A 1 -0.08 16.63 16.61
N GLN A 2 0.24 15.73 17.57
CA GLN A 2 -0.12 14.30 17.50
C GLN A 2 -1.64 14.08 17.54
N ARG A 3 -2.42 15.01 18.07
CA ARG A 3 -3.89 14.94 18.12
C ARG A 3 -4.53 15.23 16.76
N GLU A 4 -3.97 16.13 15.98
CA GLU A 4 -4.48 16.45 14.64
C GLU A 4 -4.25 15.28 13.66
N ARG A 5 -3.12 14.58 13.78
CA ARG A 5 -2.84 13.36 12.97
C ARG A 5 -3.73 12.17 13.32
N GLY A 6 -4.17 12.03 14.57
CA GLY A 6 -5.05 10.94 15.00
C GLY A 6 -6.47 10.99 14.41
N ASP A 7 -6.89 12.11 13.83
CA ASP A 7 -8.24 12.29 13.24
C ASP A 7 -8.25 12.21 11.70
N GLU A 8 -7.10 12.03 11.05
CA GLU A 8 -6.98 11.96 9.57
C GLU A 8 -7.82 10.84 8.95
N TRP A 9 -8.00 9.71 9.66
CA TRP A 9 -8.86 8.60 9.21
C TRP A 9 -10.30 9.04 8.90
N ARG A 10 -10.76 10.16 9.53
CA ARG A 10 -12.09 10.71 9.32
C ARG A 10 -12.27 11.36 7.95
N THR A 11 -11.17 11.79 7.33
CA THR A 11 -11.16 12.48 6.04
C THR A 11 -10.82 11.56 4.87
N ILE A 12 -10.50 10.29 5.13
CA ILE A 12 -10.23 9.30 4.08
C ILE A 12 -11.41 9.20 3.14
N THR A 13 -11.14 9.31 1.85
CA THR A 13 -12.13 9.18 0.76
C THR A 13 -11.90 7.94 -0.10
N HIS A 14 -10.68 7.43 -0.09
CA HIS A 14 -10.29 6.25 -0.89
C HIS A 14 -9.43 5.31 -0.05
N VAL A 15 -9.66 4.00 -0.20
CA VAL A 15 -8.83 2.93 0.35
C VAL A 15 -8.40 2.05 -0.80
N ALA A 16 -7.09 1.88 -1.00
CA ALA A 16 -6.55 1.02 -2.04
C ALA A 16 -6.03 -0.28 -1.40
N ILE A 17 -6.54 -1.42 -1.85
CA ILE A 17 -6.16 -2.77 -1.41
C ILE A 17 -5.22 -3.36 -2.45
N THR A 18 -4.06 -3.90 -2.05
CA THR A 18 -3.09 -4.49 -2.98
C THR A 18 -3.43 -5.93 -3.36
N HIS A 19 -3.91 -6.73 -2.42
CA HIS A 19 -4.28 -8.12 -2.58
C HIS A 19 -5.17 -8.60 -1.41
N PHE A 20 -5.52 -9.91 -1.37
CA PHE A 20 -6.55 -10.40 -0.46
C PHE A 20 -6.04 -11.25 0.70
N HIS A 21 -4.77 -11.18 1.08
CA HIS A 21 -4.33 -11.70 2.37
C HIS A 21 -4.95 -10.89 3.51
N ILE A 22 -5.23 -11.58 4.63
CA ILE A 22 -6.05 -11.02 5.71
C ILE A 22 -5.48 -9.72 6.30
N ASP A 23 -4.18 -9.63 6.45
CA ASP A 23 -3.45 -8.49 6.99
C ASP A 23 -3.46 -7.25 6.08
N HIS A 24 -3.90 -7.39 4.82
CA HIS A 24 -4.01 -6.30 3.85
C HIS A 24 -5.44 -5.77 3.65
N HIS A 25 -6.46 -6.42 4.23
CA HIS A 25 -7.85 -5.96 4.08
C HIS A 25 -8.71 -6.13 5.35
N ALA A 26 -8.23 -6.79 6.40
CA ALA A 26 -9.03 -7.06 7.61
C ALA A 26 -9.53 -5.79 8.30
N ASP A 27 -8.84 -4.68 8.14
CA ASP A 27 -9.26 -3.40 8.72
C ASP A 27 -10.38 -2.70 7.94
N VAL A 28 -10.70 -3.13 6.72
CA VAL A 28 -11.77 -2.50 5.93
C VAL A 28 -13.13 -2.55 6.64
N PRO A 29 -13.61 -3.71 7.17
CA PRO A 29 -14.83 -3.74 7.97
C PRO A 29 -14.75 -2.83 9.21
N THR A 30 -13.61 -2.81 9.90
CA THR A 30 -13.40 -1.98 11.09
C THR A 30 -13.48 -0.49 10.74
N LEU A 31 -12.86 -0.06 9.64
CA LEU A 31 -12.93 1.32 9.16
C LEU A 31 -14.37 1.72 8.78
N VAL A 32 -15.09 0.88 8.04
CA VAL A 32 -16.50 1.15 7.67
C VAL A 32 -17.36 1.25 8.92
N PHE A 33 -17.15 0.37 9.91
CA PHE A 33 -17.86 0.44 11.18
C PHE A 33 -17.56 1.75 11.93
N ALA A 34 -16.29 2.14 12.00
CA ALA A 34 -15.88 3.39 12.64
C ALA A 34 -16.47 4.61 11.92
N TRP A 35 -16.48 4.63 10.58
CA TRP A 35 -17.11 5.71 9.80
C TRP A 35 -18.63 5.78 9.99
N LYS A 36 -19.29 4.62 10.14
CA LYS A 36 -20.74 4.56 10.37
C LYS A 36 -21.15 5.04 11.75
N TYR A 37 -20.43 4.63 12.79
CA TYR A 37 -20.83 4.83 14.19
C TYR A 37 -19.97 5.81 14.98
N GLY A 38 -18.78 6.15 14.49
CA GLY A 38 -17.83 7.04 15.19
C GLY A 38 -18.01 8.53 14.92
N PHE A 39 -19.07 8.93 14.17
CA PHE A 39 -19.32 10.31 13.80
C PHE A 39 -20.64 10.85 14.38
N LEU A 40 -20.58 12.10 14.90
CA LEU A 40 -21.75 12.89 15.25
C LEU A 40 -21.58 14.32 14.69
N PRO A 41 -22.36 14.73 13.67
CA PRO A 41 -23.38 13.96 12.96
C PRO A 41 -22.80 12.76 12.20
N PRO A 42 -23.63 11.78 11.77
CA PRO A 42 -23.18 10.64 10.99
C PRO A 42 -22.44 11.07 9.71
N ARG A 43 -21.47 10.25 9.27
CA ARG A 43 -20.75 10.49 8.02
C ARG A 43 -21.72 10.56 6.84
N SER A 44 -21.52 11.54 5.96
CA SER A 44 -22.25 11.66 4.67
C SER A 44 -21.29 11.69 3.48
N ALA A 45 -19.99 11.90 3.72
CA ALA A 45 -18.99 11.95 2.65
C ALA A 45 -18.76 10.55 2.04
N PRO A 46 -18.63 10.45 0.71
CA PRO A 46 -18.43 9.19 0.03
C PRO A 46 -17.07 8.56 0.34
N VAL A 47 -17.01 7.23 0.25
CA VAL A 47 -15.78 6.44 0.30
C VAL A 47 -15.76 5.49 -0.89
N THR A 48 -14.61 5.38 -1.53
CA THR A 48 -14.36 4.38 -2.58
C THR A 48 -13.28 3.41 -2.12
N ILE A 49 -13.57 2.11 -2.19
CA ILE A 49 -12.58 1.06 -2.01
C ILE A 49 -12.10 0.66 -3.39
N ILE A 50 -10.80 0.76 -3.64
CA ILE A 50 -10.16 0.39 -4.90
C ILE A 50 -9.32 -0.86 -4.62
N GLY A 51 -9.34 -1.83 -5.52
CA GLY A 51 -8.49 -3.01 -5.40
C GLY A 51 -8.42 -3.80 -6.70
N PRO A 52 -7.64 -4.87 -6.75
CA PRO A 52 -7.56 -5.72 -7.93
C PRO A 52 -8.91 -6.42 -8.22
N VAL A 53 -8.98 -7.07 -9.38
CA VAL A 53 -10.14 -7.89 -9.76
C VAL A 53 -10.45 -8.91 -8.66
N GLY A 54 -11.70 -8.94 -8.20
CA GLY A 54 -12.17 -9.73 -7.05
C GLY A 54 -12.50 -8.89 -5.81
N THR A 55 -12.17 -7.59 -5.79
CA THR A 55 -12.45 -6.68 -4.67
C THR A 55 -13.94 -6.56 -4.38
N VAL A 56 -14.78 -6.44 -5.40
CA VAL A 56 -16.26 -6.40 -5.23
C VAL A 56 -16.75 -7.68 -4.57
N ALA A 57 -16.31 -8.84 -5.06
CA ALA A 57 -16.67 -10.14 -4.51
C ALA A 57 -16.14 -10.35 -3.08
N LEU A 58 -14.98 -9.81 -2.75
CA LEU A 58 -14.45 -9.80 -1.37
C LEU A 58 -15.38 -9.04 -0.44
N LEU A 59 -15.78 -7.82 -0.79
CA LEU A 59 -16.67 -7.00 0.03
C LEU A 59 -18.06 -7.65 0.21
N GLU A 60 -18.60 -8.29 -0.82
CA GLU A 60 -19.85 -9.06 -0.73
C GLU A 60 -19.73 -10.22 0.26
N ARG A 61 -18.62 -10.98 0.23
CA ARG A 61 -18.36 -12.07 1.18
C ARG A 61 -18.20 -11.58 2.61
N LEU A 62 -17.50 -10.45 2.80
CA LEU A 62 -17.36 -9.81 4.11
C LEU A 62 -18.72 -9.30 4.61
N ALA A 63 -19.57 -8.73 3.74
CA ALA A 63 -20.92 -8.33 4.09
C ALA A 63 -21.83 -9.52 4.43
N ALA A 64 -21.66 -10.65 3.76
CA ALA A 64 -22.37 -11.88 4.11
C ALA A 64 -21.99 -12.41 5.51
N ALA A 65 -20.73 -12.19 5.92
CA ALA A 65 -20.23 -12.60 7.24
C ALA A 65 -20.59 -11.61 8.35
N TYR A 66 -20.46 -10.30 8.10
CA TYR A 66 -20.60 -9.24 9.12
C TYR A 66 -21.93 -8.51 9.09
N GLY A 67 -22.70 -8.62 8.00
CA GLY A 67 -23.99 -7.96 7.81
C GLY A 67 -23.97 -6.87 6.75
N ALA A 68 -25.17 -6.53 6.24
CA ALA A 68 -25.38 -5.59 5.13
C ALA A 68 -24.86 -4.16 5.43
N TRP A 69 -24.65 -3.81 6.69
CA TRP A 69 -24.09 -2.51 7.07
C TRP A 69 -22.70 -2.25 6.46
N LEU A 70 -21.98 -3.30 6.06
CA LEU A 70 -20.66 -3.17 5.44
C LEU A 70 -20.75 -2.62 4.02
N THR A 71 -21.80 -2.94 3.27
CA THR A 71 -22.03 -2.46 1.90
C THR A 71 -23.05 -1.33 1.83
N ASP A 72 -23.89 -1.18 2.88
CA ASP A 72 -24.84 -0.06 3.06
C ASP A 72 -24.65 0.58 4.45
N PRO A 73 -23.56 1.36 4.62
CA PRO A 73 -23.24 1.95 5.92
C PRO A 73 -24.06 3.21 6.25
N GLY A 74 -24.93 3.68 5.35
CA GLY A 74 -25.68 4.94 5.52
C GLY A 74 -24.97 6.17 4.96
N PHE A 75 -23.82 6.01 4.31
CA PHE A 75 -23.14 6.98 3.46
C PHE A 75 -22.76 6.30 2.14
N PRO A 76 -22.50 7.06 1.05
CA PRO A 76 -22.12 6.44 -0.23
C PRO A 76 -20.81 5.66 -0.08
N LEU A 77 -20.88 4.35 -0.23
CA LEU A 77 -19.73 3.45 -0.30
C LEU A 77 -19.73 2.75 -1.65
N SER A 78 -18.63 2.82 -2.37
CA SER A 78 -18.45 2.15 -3.66
C SER A 78 -17.19 1.31 -3.66
N ALA A 79 -17.18 0.24 -4.48
CA ALA A 79 -16.00 -0.54 -4.79
C ALA A 79 -15.67 -0.40 -6.27
N GLN A 80 -14.39 -0.26 -6.58
CA GLN A 80 -13.88 -0.19 -7.96
C GLN A 80 -12.71 -1.16 -8.10
N GLU A 81 -12.73 -1.94 -9.17
CA GLU A 81 -11.64 -2.84 -9.52
C GLU A 81 -10.69 -2.15 -10.49
N ILE A 82 -9.38 -2.34 -10.28
CA ILE A 82 -8.31 -1.77 -11.09
C ILE A 82 -7.45 -2.87 -11.70
N THR A 83 -7.09 -2.69 -12.96
CA THR A 83 -6.14 -3.54 -13.68
C THR A 83 -4.92 -2.71 -14.12
N PRO A 84 -3.79 -3.32 -14.50
CA PRO A 84 -2.63 -2.58 -15.00
C PRO A 84 -2.90 -1.70 -16.24
N ALA A 85 -4.01 -1.91 -16.94
CA ALA A 85 -4.43 -1.06 -18.06
C ALA A 85 -5.18 0.20 -17.64
N ASP A 86 -5.61 0.29 -16.37
CA ASP A 86 -6.46 1.37 -15.88
C ASP A 86 -5.66 2.53 -15.30
N THR A 87 -6.28 3.69 -15.32
CA THR A 87 -5.82 4.91 -14.65
C THR A 87 -7.00 5.57 -13.96
N PHE A 88 -6.92 5.75 -12.65
CA PHE A 88 -7.93 6.47 -11.88
C PHE A 88 -7.45 7.89 -11.56
N GLN A 89 -8.37 8.84 -11.71
CA GLN A 89 -8.17 10.22 -11.25
C GLN A 89 -8.86 10.38 -9.90
N LEU A 90 -8.06 10.53 -8.85
CA LEU A 90 -8.53 10.72 -7.50
C LEU A 90 -8.67 12.23 -7.18
N PRO A 91 -9.44 12.59 -6.14
CA PRO A 91 -9.53 13.99 -5.68
C PRO A 91 -8.14 14.62 -5.44
N GLY A 92 -8.05 15.93 -5.63
CA GLY A 92 -6.79 16.66 -5.47
C GLY A 92 -5.81 16.48 -6.62
N GLY A 93 -6.23 15.89 -7.76
CA GLY A 93 -5.40 15.70 -8.94
C GLY A 93 -4.38 14.56 -8.82
N VAL A 94 -4.64 13.60 -7.93
CA VAL A 94 -3.81 12.40 -7.80
C VAL A 94 -4.18 11.39 -8.90
N ARG A 95 -3.19 10.95 -9.67
CA ARG A 95 -3.31 9.87 -10.63
C ARG A 95 -2.88 8.55 -9.98
N LEU A 96 -3.77 7.57 -9.94
CA LEU A 96 -3.51 6.22 -9.43
C LEU A 96 -3.43 5.24 -10.59
N THR A 97 -2.35 4.46 -10.62
CA THR A 97 -2.16 3.31 -11.52
C THR A 97 -1.70 2.10 -10.72
N CYS A 98 -1.79 0.91 -11.30
CA CYS A 98 -1.26 -0.29 -10.67
C CYS A 98 -0.39 -1.12 -11.63
N HIS A 99 0.38 -2.03 -11.06
CA HIS A 99 1.22 -3.00 -11.75
C HIS A 99 1.09 -4.37 -11.10
N ALA A 100 0.92 -5.43 -11.87
CA ALA A 100 0.86 -6.79 -11.34
C ALA A 100 2.23 -7.19 -10.76
N VAL A 101 2.21 -7.84 -9.59
CA VAL A 101 3.43 -8.26 -8.89
C VAL A 101 3.39 -9.75 -8.55
N PRO A 102 4.55 -10.43 -8.47
CA PRO A 102 4.61 -11.86 -8.18
C PRO A 102 4.40 -12.14 -6.69
N HIS A 103 3.15 -12.33 -6.29
CA HIS A 103 2.76 -12.74 -4.93
C HIS A 103 1.53 -13.66 -4.99
N THR A 104 0.34 -13.09 -5.22
CA THR A 104 -0.86 -13.86 -5.57
C THR A 104 -1.31 -13.46 -7.00
N PRO A 105 -2.21 -14.24 -7.64
CA PRO A 105 -2.62 -13.94 -9.02
C PRO A 105 -3.20 -12.55 -9.21
N GLU A 106 -3.83 -11.99 -8.18
CA GLU A 106 -4.46 -10.66 -8.20
C GLU A 106 -3.57 -9.55 -7.67
N SER A 107 -2.42 -9.85 -7.04
CA SER A 107 -1.58 -8.88 -6.35
C SER A 107 -1.08 -7.76 -7.25
N VAL A 108 -1.19 -6.53 -6.75
CA VAL A 108 -0.76 -5.32 -7.45
C VAL A 108 0.04 -4.38 -6.56
N ALA A 109 1.04 -3.75 -7.15
CA ALA A 109 1.66 -2.53 -6.64
C ALA A 109 0.86 -1.31 -7.10
N TYR A 110 0.94 -0.20 -6.36
CA TYR A 110 0.31 1.07 -6.71
C TYR A 110 1.33 2.17 -6.98
N SER A 111 1.02 3.04 -7.96
CA SER A 111 1.70 4.30 -8.16
C SER A 111 0.71 5.45 -8.00
N MET A 112 1.06 6.41 -7.15
CA MET A 112 0.33 7.64 -6.94
C MET A 112 1.17 8.81 -7.44
N GLU A 113 0.62 9.60 -8.36
CA GLU A 113 1.31 10.75 -8.95
C GLU A 113 0.50 12.03 -8.78
N ARG A 114 1.16 13.11 -8.36
CA ARG A 114 0.58 14.43 -8.23
C ARG A 114 1.67 15.50 -8.36
N GLY A 115 1.44 16.55 -9.17
CA GLY A 115 2.34 17.69 -9.27
C GLY A 115 3.77 17.33 -9.71
N GLY A 116 3.96 16.26 -10.50
CA GLY A 116 5.27 15.77 -10.92
C GLY A 116 5.99 14.91 -9.87
N ARG A 117 5.38 14.68 -8.72
CA ARG A 117 5.88 13.77 -7.67
C ARG A 117 5.20 12.40 -7.79
N ARG A 118 5.95 11.34 -7.48
CA ARG A 118 5.51 9.96 -7.63
C ARG A 118 5.89 9.11 -6.42
N ILE A 119 4.88 8.47 -5.82
CA ILE A 119 5.05 7.43 -4.80
C ILE A 119 4.71 6.09 -5.44
N VAL A 120 5.53 5.08 -5.17
CA VAL A 120 5.22 3.68 -5.50
C VAL A 120 5.16 2.88 -4.21
N TYR A 121 4.09 2.11 -4.04
CA TYR A 121 3.91 1.12 -2.96
C TYR A 121 3.85 -0.28 -3.57
N THR A 122 4.77 -1.15 -3.18
CA THR A 122 4.88 -2.48 -3.80
C THR A 122 3.73 -3.41 -3.42
N GLY A 123 3.10 -3.21 -2.23
CA GLY A 123 2.40 -4.31 -1.59
C GLY A 123 3.38 -5.47 -1.34
N ASP A 124 2.85 -6.67 -1.17
CA ASP A 124 3.66 -7.87 -1.08
C ASP A 124 4.06 -8.34 -2.48
N THR A 125 5.33 -8.69 -2.64
CA THR A 125 5.89 -9.06 -3.92
C THR A 125 7.16 -9.91 -3.77
N GLY A 126 7.34 -10.88 -4.64
CA GLY A 126 8.66 -11.45 -4.89
C GLY A 126 9.52 -10.56 -5.78
N PRO A 127 10.76 -11.00 -6.09
CA PRO A 127 11.67 -10.30 -7.00
C PRO A 127 11.06 -10.09 -8.39
N SER A 128 11.15 -8.84 -8.94
CA SER A 128 10.56 -8.51 -10.23
C SER A 128 11.30 -7.35 -10.92
N ASP A 129 11.97 -7.66 -12.02
CA ASP A 129 12.60 -6.67 -12.89
C ASP A 129 11.56 -5.74 -13.53
N ALA A 130 10.36 -6.27 -13.83
CA ALA A 130 9.26 -5.50 -14.39
C ALA A 130 8.75 -4.45 -13.39
N LEU A 131 8.64 -4.81 -12.10
CA LEU A 131 8.30 -3.86 -11.04
C LEU A 131 9.38 -2.79 -10.88
N ALA A 132 10.67 -3.19 -10.88
CA ALA A 132 11.78 -2.24 -10.79
C ALA A 132 11.75 -1.23 -11.96
N ALA A 133 11.56 -1.71 -13.19
CA ALA A 133 11.44 -0.85 -14.37
C ALA A 133 10.21 0.07 -14.29
N TRP A 134 9.07 -0.43 -13.84
CA TRP A 134 7.85 0.37 -13.67
C TRP A 134 7.98 1.42 -12.55
N ALA A 135 8.67 1.10 -11.45
CA ALA A 135 8.92 2.03 -10.36
C ALA A 135 10.05 3.04 -10.64
N HIS A 136 10.76 2.91 -11.77
CA HIS A 136 11.96 3.68 -12.04
C HIS A 136 11.77 5.20 -11.87
N GLY A 137 12.69 5.82 -11.12
CA GLY A 137 12.75 7.26 -10.89
C GLY A 137 11.63 7.82 -10.02
N CYS A 138 10.91 7.01 -9.24
CA CYS A 138 9.92 7.53 -8.29
C CYS A 138 10.60 8.32 -7.16
N ASP A 139 9.87 9.26 -6.56
CA ASP A 139 10.38 10.05 -5.44
C ASP A 139 10.43 9.21 -4.16
N LEU A 140 9.42 8.38 -3.92
CA LEU A 140 9.38 7.47 -2.80
C LEU A 140 8.98 6.06 -3.28
N LEU A 141 9.81 5.08 -2.95
CA LEU A 141 9.47 3.65 -3.06
C LEU A 141 9.21 3.10 -1.67
N VAL A 142 7.95 2.76 -1.39
CA VAL A 142 7.57 2.01 -0.19
C VAL A 142 7.55 0.54 -0.55
N CYS A 143 8.45 -0.24 0.03
CA CYS A 143 8.74 -1.61 -0.37
C CYS A 143 8.62 -2.56 0.82
N GLU A 144 8.01 -3.72 0.62
CA GLU A 144 8.09 -4.79 1.60
C GLU A 144 9.54 -5.25 1.82
N CYS A 145 9.81 -5.82 3.01
CA CYS A 145 11.10 -6.41 3.37
C CYS A 145 10.86 -7.51 4.41
N SER A 146 10.36 -8.66 3.99
CA SER A 146 9.70 -9.59 4.89
C SER A 146 10.62 -10.59 5.57
N LEU A 147 11.59 -11.15 4.85
CA LEU A 147 12.32 -12.33 5.32
C LEU A 147 13.84 -12.21 5.09
N PRO A 148 14.68 -12.75 6.00
CA PRO A 148 16.10 -12.84 5.75
C PRO A 148 16.41 -13.87 4.63
N ALA A 149 17.54 -13.74 3.95
CA ALA A 149 17.94 -14.60 2.83
C ALA A 149 17.89 -16.11 3.14
N ALA A 150 18.17 -16.49 4.40
CA ALA A 150 18.09 -17.90 4.83
C ALA A 150 16.67 -18.48 4.81
N MET A 151 15.64 -17.62 4.77
CA MET A 151 14.22 -17.97 4.75
C MET A 151 13.51 -17.44 3.49
N ALA A 152 14.27 -17.08 2.46
CA ALA A 152 13.74 -16.51 1.22
C ALA A 152 12.69 -17.44 0.57
N ILE A 153 11.60 -16.86 0.12
CA ILE A 153 10.55 -17.51 -0.66
C ILE A 153 10.24 -16.67 -1.91
N PRO A 154 9.68 -17.26 -2.96
CA PRO A 154 9.44 -16.54 -4.23
C PRO A 154 8.45 -15.39 -4.14
N GLU A 155 7.57 -15.40 -3.14
CA GLU A 155 6.46 -14.48 -2.98
C GLU A 155 6.79 -13.23 -2.16
N HIS A 156 7.98 -13.18 -1.53
CA HIS A 156 8.42 -12.07 -0.69
C HIS A 156 9.87 -11.67 -0.94
N LEU A 157 10.22 -10.45 -0.52
CA LEU A 157 11.56 -9.89 -0.67
C LEU A 157 12.41 -10.07 0.59
N THR A 158 13.70 -10.34 0.38
CA THR A 158 14.75 -10.22 1.39
C THR A 158 15.36 -8.81 1.35
N PRO A 159 16.12 -8.37 2.40
CA PRO A 159 16.83 -7.09 2.36
C PRO A 159 17.74 -6.93 1.14
N GLU A 160 18.44 -7.99 0.73
CA GLU A 160 19.30 -7.95 -0.45
C GLU A 160 18.50 -7.70 -1.72
N GLN A 161 17.35 -8.38 -1.87
CA GLN A 161 16.44 -8.21 -3.01
C GLN A 161 15.75 -6.86 -3.00
N CYS A 162 15.42 -6.30 -1.83
CA CYS A 162 14.97 -4.89 -1.71
C CYS A 162 16.04 -3.92 -2.23
N GLY A 163 17.31 -4.18 -1.89
CA GLY A 163 18.44 -3.40 -2.39
C GLY A 163 18.61 -3.53 -3.91
N GLU A 164 18.45 -4.73 -4.47
CA GLU A 164 18.50 -4.98 -5.92
C GLU A 164 17.36 -4.27 -6.65
N LEU A 165 16.13 -4.40 -6.16
CA LEU A 165 14.97 -3.70 -6.71
C LEU A 165 15.16 -2.18 -6.67
N ALA A 166 15.58 -1.63 -5.53
CA ALA A 166 15.82 -0.21 -5.38
C ALA A 166 17.00 0.29 -6.24
N GLY A 167 18.07 -0.51 -6.37
CA GLY A 167 19.20 -0.22 -7.25
C GLY A 167 18.78 -0.10 -8.72
N ALA A 168 17.88 -0.98 -9.19
CA ALA A 168 17.34 -0.94 -10.55
C ALA A 168 16.27 0.15 -10.73
N ALA A 169 15.41 0.35 -9.73
CA ALA A 169 14.35 1.37 -9.76
C ALA A 169 14.88 2.80 -9.56
N THR A 170 16.02 2.96 -8.88
CA THR A 170 16.64 4.26 -8.58
C THR A 170 15.67 5.30 -7.98
N PRO A 171 14.90 4.94 -6.92
CA PRO A 171 14.03 5.91 -6.27
C PRO A 171 14.86 7.01 -5.60
N ARG A 172 14.28 8.19 -5.36
CA ARG A 172 14.94 9.23 -4.56
C ARG A 172 15.05 8.85 -3.10
N HIS A 173 14.04 8.10 -2.59
CA HIS A 173 14.02 7.56 -1.23
C HIS A 173 13.40 6.17 -1.22
N LEU A 174 13.98 5.24 -0.46
CA LEU A 174 13.45 3.91 -0.19
C LEU A 174 12.95 3.85 1.25
N ALA A 175 11.66 3.50 1.43
CA ALA A 175 11.10 3.17 2.73
C ALA A 175 10.77 1.67 2.77
N LEU A 176 11.30 0.96 3.74
CA LEU A 176 11.05 -0.46 3.94
C LEU A 176 9.99 -0.66 5.02
N THR A 177 9.11 -1.62 4.80
CA THR A 177 8.00 -1.99 5.68
C THR A 177 7.73 -3.49 5.62
N HIS A 178 6.67 -3.98 6.27
CA HIS A 178 6.24 -5.38 6.24
C HIS A 178 7.32 -6.34 6.74
N PHE A 179 7.90 -6.02 7.89
CA PHE A 179 8.93 -6.85 8.52
C PHE A 179 8.31 -8.04 9.25
N TYR A 180 8.72 -9.26 8.91
CA TYR A 180 8.46 -10.42 9.76
C TYR A 180 9.53 -10.54 10.84
N PRO A 181 9.20 -11.08 12.04
CA PRO A 181 10.15 -11.12 13.13
C PRO A 181 11.55 -11.66 12.76
N PRO A 182 11.72 -12.69 11.90
CA PRO A 182 13.05 -13.17 11.56
C PRO A 182 13.93 -12.17 10.82
N VAL A 183 13.37 -11.19 10.09
CA VAL A 183 14.19 -10.19 9.38
C VAL A 183 14.73 -9.11 10.31
N GLU A 184 14.11 -8.91 11.46
CA GLU A 184 14.58 -7.93 12.45
C GLU A 184 15.92 -8.34 13.09
N ASP A 185 16.30 -9.62 13.01
CA ASP A 185 17.57 -10.14 13.54
C ASP A 185 18.78 -9.89 12.63
N VAL A 186 18.60 -9.32 11.42
CA VAL A 186 19.69 -9.02 10.49
C VAL A 186 19.91 -7.52 10.31
N ASP A 187 21.11 -7.12 9.90
CA ASP A 187 21.39 -5.71 9.57
C ASP A 187 20.82 -5.36 8.19
N ILE A 188 19.52 -5.05 8.17
CA ILE A 188 18.77 -4.70 6.96
C ILE A 188 19.46 -3.55 6.21
N ARG A 189 19.94 -2.51 6.93
CA ARG A 189 20.58 -1.34 6.29
C ARG A 189 21.87 -1.71 5.57
N ALA A 190 22.70 -2.55 6.17
CA ALA A 190 23.92 -3.02 5.54
C ALA A 190 23.63 -3.89 4.30
N LEU A 191 22.65 -4.79 4.38
CA LEU A 191 22.29 -5.68 3.30
C LEU A 191 21.72 -4.92 2.09
N VAL A 192 20.78 -4.00 2.33
CA VAL A 192 20.22 -3.09 1.30
C VAL A 192 21.31 -2.19 0.72
N GLY A 193 22.16 -1.60 1.59
CA GLY A 193 23.23 -0.67 1.22
C GLY A 193 24.32 -1.28 0.32
N ALA A 194 24.44 -2.60 0.29
CA ALA A 194 25.33 -3.30 -0.63
C ALA A 194 24.89 -3.19 -2.11
N ARG A 195 23.64 -2.79 -2.39
CA ARG A 195 23.04 -2.73 -3.73
C ARG A 195 22.43 -1.37 -4.07
N TYR A 196 21.97 -0.62 -3.07
CA TYR A 196 21.35 0.69 -3.22
C TYR A 196 22.01 1.70 -2.26
N THR A 197 22.55 2.80 -2.81
CA THR A 197 23.29 3.81 -2.07
C THR A 197 22.49 5.08 -1.75
N GLY A 198 21.23 5.13 -2.17
CA GLY A 198 20.33 6.24 -1.86
C GLY A 198 19.80 6.20 -0.41
N PRO A 199 19.01 7.19 -0.01
CA PRO A 199 18.41 7.26 1.31
C PRO A 199 17.49 6.06 1.60
N VAL A 200 17.63 5.46 2.80
CA VAL A 200 16.82 4.31 3.25
C VAL A 200 16.22 4.59 4.62
N THR A 201 14.92 4.38 4.75
CA THR A 201 14.19 4.38 6.02
C THR A 201 13.64 2.97 6.30
N LEU A 202 13.83 2.48 7.51
CA LEU A 202 13.05 1.37 8.06
C LEU A 202 11.83 2.01 8.72
N ALA A 203 10.66 1.87 8.07
CA ALA A 203 9.45 2.54 8.53
C ALA A 203 8.91 1.88 9.81
N THR A 204 8.39 2.69 10.70
CA THR A 204 7.73 2.26 11.94
C THR A 204 6.35 2.89 12.02
N ASP A 205 5.52 2.42 12.93
CA ASP A 205 4.20 3.01 13.17
C ASP A 205 4.29 4.51 13.43
N GLY A 206 3.48 5.28 12.70
CA GLY A 206 3.48 6.73 12.80
C GLY A 206 4.58 7.44 11.99
N TRP A 207 5.42 6.71 11.26
CA TRP A 207 6.34 7.34 10.31
C TRP A 207 5.56 8.06 9.19
N TYR A 208 6.07 9.20 8.76
CA TYR A 208 5.53 9.96 7.64
C TYR A 208 6.66 10.50 6.77
N PHE A 209 6.34 10.79 5.52
CA PHE A 209 7.27 11.35 4.54
C PHE A 209 6.61 12.52 3.82
N ASP A 210 7.26 13.67 3.81
CA ASP A 210 6.80 14.85 3.10
C ASP A 210 7.55 14.99 1.77
N LEU A 211 6.81 14.97 0.67
CA LEU A 211 7.37 15.11 -0.67
C LEU A 211 7.68 16.55 -1.07
N GLU A 212 7.19 17.54 -0.29
CA GLU A 212 7.36 18.96 -0.62
C GLU A 212 8.68 19.54 -0.09
N ASP A 213 9.29 18.88 0.90
CA ASP A 213 10.49 19.35 1.60
C ASP A 213 11.84 18.87 0.99
N GLU A 214 11.82 18.19 -0.20
CA GLU A 214 13.03 17.69 -0.87
C GLU A 214 13.27 18.29 -2.26
#